data_79fca7b5efa715351374e76600a83752
#
_entry.id   79fca7b5efa715351374e76600a83752
#
_cell.length_a   1.000
_cell.length_b   1.000
_cell.length_c   1.000
_cell.angle_alpha   90.00
_cell.angle_beta   90.00
_cell.angle_gamma   90.00
#
_symmetry.space_group_name_H-M   'P 1'
#
loop_
_entity.id
_entity.type
_entity.pdbx_description
1 polymer ?
#
loop_
_entity_poly.entity_id
_entity_poly.type
_entity_poly.pdbx_seq_one_letter_code
_entity_poly.pdbx_strand_id
1 'polypeptide(L)' 'DGIVLAAIFIEDRKEGIIKISLRSKGNFSVNEMSRAHFEGGGHTNAAGGKSHLSLQKTIEKFISILPRYNKALNDE' A
#
# COMPACT_ATOMS: atom_id res chain seq x y z
N ASP A 1 15.67 12.35 4.35
CA ASP A 1 15.14 12.34 3.00
C ASP A 1 15.19 10.93 2.43
N GLY A 2 14.75 10.81 1.21
CA GLY A 2 14.70 9.53 0.56
C GLY A 2 13.31 8.98 0.54
N ILE A 3 13.18 7.77 0.02
CA ILE A 3 11.87 7.13 -0.15
C ILE A 3 11.47 6.45 1.13
N VAL A 4 10.31 6.82 1.65
CA VAL A 4 9.80 6.21 2.88
C VAL A 4 8.66 5.24 2.62
N LEU A 5 8.11 5.22 1.41
CA LEU A 5 7.02 4.34 1.04
C LEU A 5 7.18 3.89 -0.40
N ALA A 6 7.03 2.60 -0.64
CA ALA A 6 7.04 2.02 -1.98
C ALA A 6 5.90 1.03 -2.10
N ALA A 7 5.31 0.97 -3.28
CA ALA A 7 4.21 0.06 -3.55
C ALA A 7 4.42 -0.64 -4.89
N ILE A 8 4.11 -1.93 -4.93
CA ILE A 8 4.17 -2.72 -6.16
C ILE A 8 2.81 -3.35 -6.37
N PHE A 9 2.27 -3.20 -7.57
CA PHE A 9 0.97 -3.74 -7.94
C PHE A 9 1.14 -4.80 -9.01
N ILE A 10 0.60 -5.98 -8.76
CA ILE A 10 0.72 -7.11 -9.69
C ILE A 10 -0.66 -7.63 -10.02
N GLU A 11 -0.99 -7.70 -11.30
CA GLU A 11 -2.24 -8.31 -11.74
C GLU A 11 -2.12 -9.82 -11.65
N ASP A 12 -2.99 -10.43 -10.85
CA ASP A 12 -3.11 -11.87 -10.80
C ASP A 12 -4.33 -12.24 -11.62
N ARG A 13 -4.10 -12.56 -12.89
CA ARG A 13 -5.19 -12.85 -13.81
C ARG A 13 -5.89 -14.16 -13.49
N LYS A 14 -5.18 -15.06 -12.85
CA LYS A 14 -5.74 -16.34 -12.48
C LYS A 14 -6.82 -16.17 -11.43
N GLU A 15 -6.59 -15.30 -10.45
CA GLU A 15 -7.56 -15.05 -9.39
C GLU A 15 -8.41 -13.83 -9.63
N GLY A 16 -8.07 -13.04 -10.63
CA GLY A 16 -8.83 -11.84 -10.95
C GLY A 16 -8.68 -10.73 -9.92
N ILE A 17 -7.52 -10.63 -9.30
CA ILE A 17 -7.26 -9.62 -8.29
C ILE A 17 -5.95 -8.91 -8.58
N ILE A 18 -5.75 -7.78 -7.89
CA ILE A 18 -4.47 -7.10 -7.88
C ILE A 18 -3.79 -7.43 -6.56
N LYS A 19 -2.59 -7.98 -6.63
CA LYS A 19 -1.77 -8.19 -5.43
C LYS A 19 -0.91 -6.96 -5.19
N ILE A 20 -0.81 -6.57 -3.94
CA ILE A 20 -0.12 -5.34 -3.56
C ILE A 20 0.97 -5.68 -2.56
N SER A 21 2.18 -5.16 -2.82
CA SER A 21 3.27 -5.26 -1.86
C SER A 21 3.66 -3.85 -1.44
N LEU A 22 3.72 -3.62 -0.14
CA LEU A 22 4.04 -2.33 0.42
C LEU A 22 5.30 -2.42 1.26
N ARG A 23 6.16 -1.42 1.13
CA ARG A 23 7.41 -1.34 1.88
C ARG A 23 7.57 0.08 2.41
N SER A 24 8.13 0.19 3.59
CA SER A 24 8.36 1.51 4.18
C SER A 24 9.65 1.51 5.00
N LYS A 25 10.03 2.70 5.45
CA LYS A 25 11.17 2.89 6.34
C LYS A 25 10.71 3.57 7.61
N GLY A 26 11.49 3.39 8.68
CA GLY A 26 11.22 4.07 9.93
C GLY A 26 9.94 3.60 10.59
N ASN A 27 9.20 4.56 11.13
CA ASN A 27 8.01 4.25 11.90
C ASN A 27 6.73 4.22 11.09
N PHE A 28 6.80 4.48 9.79
CA PHE A 28 5.59 4.44 8.96
C PHE A 28 5.14 3.01 8.76
N SER A 29 3.92 2.69 9.19
CA SER A 29 3.44 1.30 9.17
C SER A 29 2.63 1.00 7.92
N VAL A 30 3.22 0.21 7.01
CA VAL A 30 2.46 -0.30 5.87
C VAL A 30 1.52 -1.43 6.29
N ASN A 31 1.77 -2.04 7.45
CA ASN A 31 0.84 -3.04 7.98
C ASN A 31 -0.52 -2.40 8.25
N GLU A 32 -0.53 -1.25 8.91
CA GLU A 32 -1.79 -0.56 9.17
C GLU A 32 -2.47 -0.09 7.90
N MET A 33 -1.70 0.44 6.96
CA MET A 33 -2.24 0.88 5.67
C MET A 33 -2.88 -0.27 4.92
N SER A 34 -2.21 -1.43 4.88
CA SER A 34 -2.72 -2.58 4.16
C SER A 34 -3.98 -3.14 4.82
N ARG A 35 -3.99 -3.19 6.15
CA ARG A 35 -5.17 -3.69 6.87
C ARG A 35 -6.36 -2.75 6.71
N ALA A 36 -6.11 -1.45 6.70
CA ALA A 36 -7.19 -0.48 6.59
C ALA A 36 -7.78 -0.38 5.19
N HIS A 37 -6.97 -0.60 4.15
CA HIS A 37 -7.39 -0.26 2.79
C HIS A 37 -7.28 -1.38 1.78
N PHE A 38 -6.49 -2.42 2.02
CA PHE A 38 -6.18 -3.43 1.00
C PHE A 38 -6.35 -4.87 1.49
N GLU A 39 -7.15 -5.08 2.52
CA GLU A 39 -7.49 -6.43 2.99
C GLU A 39 -6.26 -7.29 3.27
N GLY A 40 -5.23 -6.69 3.83
CA GLY A 40 -4.00 -7.41 4.04
C GLY A 40 -3.38 -7.15 5.39
N GLY A 41 -2.06 -7.18 5.42
CA GLY A 41 -1.30 -6.95 6.62
C GLY A 41 0.10 -7.52 6.48
N GLY A 42 0.85 -7.50 7.58
CA GLY A 42 2.21 -8.01 7.59
C GLY A 42 2.98 -7.40 8.73
N HIS A 43 4.11 -6.79 8.40
CA HIS A 43 4.98 -6.14 9.38
C HIS A 43 4.98 -4.65 9.15
N THR A 44 5.51 -3.91 10.11
CA THR A 44 5.54 -2.44 10.03
C THR A 44 6.09 -1.96 8.70
N ASN A 45 7.20 -2.51 8.26
CA ASN A 45 7.87 -2.00 7.07
C ASN A 45 7.72 -2.90 5.85
N ALA A 46 6.93 -3.97 5.94
CA ALA A 46 6.71 -4.87 4.82
C ALA A 46 5.34 -5.54 4.97
N ALA A 47 4.43 -5.21 4.09
CA ALA A 47 3.08 -5.79 4.15
C ALA A 47 2.58 -6.08 2.75
N GLY A 48 1.60 -6.97 2.68
CA GLY A 48 0.92 -7.29 1.45
C GLY A 48 -0.55 -7.01 1.56
N GLY A 49 -1.21 -6.96 0.41
CA GLY A 49 -2.64 -6.76 0.37
C GLY A 49 -3.18 -7.18 -0.97
N LYS A 50 -4.47 -6.90 -1.17
CA LYS A 50 -5.12 -7.21 -2.43
C LYS A 50 -6.23 -6.22 -2.72
N SER A 51 -6.62 -6.16 -3.98
CA SER A 51 -7.71 -5.32 -4.44
C SER A 51 -8.51 -6.09 -5.47
N HIS A 52 -9.83 -5.94 -5.40
CA HIS A 52 -10.74 -6.55 -6.38
C HIS A 52 -11.10 -5.57 -7.49
N LEU A 53 -10.53 -4.38 -7.44
CA LEU A 53 -10.71 -3.37 -8.48
C LEU A 53 -9.72 -3.66 -9.63
N SER A 54 -9.91 -2.99 -10.76
CA SER A 54 -8.94 -3.06 -11.85
C SER A 54 -7.60 -2.50 -11.38
N LEU A 55 -6.54 -2.76 -12.15
CA LEU A 55 -5.23 -2.21 -11.83
C LEU A 55 -5.28 -0.69 -11.76
N GLN A 56 -5.89 -0.06 -12.76
CA GLN A 56 -5.98 1.39 -12.80
C GLN A 56 -6.72 1.93 -11.58
N LYS A 57 -7.86 1.32 -11.24
CA LYS A 57 -8.65 1.78 -10.10
C LYS A 57 -7.93 1.53 -8.78
N THR A 58 -7.18 0.45 -8.69
CA THR A 58 -6.38 0.18 -7.51
C THR A 58 -5.31 1.24 -7.31
N ILE A 59 -4.64 1.63 -8.39
CA ILE A 59 -3.62 2.68 -8.31
C ILE A 59 -4.26 4.00 -7.93
N GLU A 60 -5.43 4.33 -8.52
CA GLU A 60 -6.15 5.55 -8.17
C GLU A 60 -6.52 5.55 -6.69
N LYS A 61 -6.98 4.41 -6.18
CA LYS A 61 -7.31 4.30 -4.77
C LYS A 61 -6.08 4.53 -3.90
N PHE A 62 -4.96 3.92 -4.25
CA PHE A 62 -3.71 4.10 -3.50
C PHE A 62 -3.33 5.57 -3.44
N ILE A 63 -3.37 6.24 -4.59
CA ILE A 63 -3.04 7.66 -4.64
C ILE A 63 -4.03 8.47 -3.79
N SER A 64 -5.30 8.11 -3.81
CA SER A 64 -6.33 8.87 -3.10
C SER A 64 -6.20 8.78 -1.59
N ILE A 65 -5.62 7.71 -1.07
CA ILE A 65 -5.47 7.57 0.38
C ILE A 65 -4.18 8.19 0.91
N LEU A 66 -3.20 8.47 0.03
CA LEU A 66 -1.92 9.00 0.47
C LEU A 66 -2.03 10.30 1.28
N PRO A 67 -2.92 11.25 0.94
CA PRO A 67 -3.03 12.47 1.74
C PRO A 67 -3.37 12.19 3.21
N ARG A 68 -4.02 11.08 3.52
CA ARG A 68 -4.33 10.72 4.91
C ARG A 68 -3.08 10.41 5.71
N TYR A 69 -1.99 10.07 5.03
CA TYR A 69 -0.73 9.70 5.67
C TYR A 69 0.35 10.77 5.46
N ASN A 70 -0.05 11.91 4.92
CA ASN A 70 0.90 12.95 4.53
C ASN A 70 1.77 13.39 5.70
N LYS A 71 1.17 13.57 6.87
CA LYS A 71 1.92 13.99 8.03
C LYS A 71 2.95 12.92 8.43
N ALA A 72 2.53 11.67 8.47
CA ALA A 72 3.44 10.58 8.84
C ALA A 72 4.57 10.41 7.84
N LEU A 73 4.28 10.62 6.54
CA LEU A 73 5.29 10.47 5.50
C LEU A 73 6.30 11.62 5.50
N ASN A 74 5.90 12.77 5.99
CA ASN A 74 6.73 13.98 5.93
C ASN A 74 7.38 14.34 7.26
N ASP A 75 7.00 13.69 8.36
CA ASP A 75 7.52 13.96 9.70
C ASP A 75 8.71 13.06 10.00
N GLU A 76 9.70 13.10 9.16
CA GLU A 76 10.89 12.26 9.36
C GLU A 76 11.93 12.93 10.21
#